data_2cd5c067788907a7fb0b754bd942d4e0
#
_entry.id   2cd5c067788907a7fb0b754bd942d4e0
#
_cell.length_a   1.000
_cell.length_b   1.000
_cell.length_c   1.000
_cell.angle_alpha   90.00
_cell.angle_beta   90.00
_cell.angle_gamma   90.00
#
_symmetry.space_group_name_H-M   'P 1'
#
loop_
_entity.id
_entity.type
_entity.pdbx_description
1 polymer ?
#
loop_
_entity_poly.entity_id
_entity_poly.type
_entity_poly.pdbx_seq_one_letter_code
_entity_poly.pdbx_strand_id
1 'polypeptide(L)'
;QVLAPSTRYCSEKMAALRCVVILLLCASFSAESTTANPIRKVVSMLQNMQAKITAEGAKKEKMFEKYMCYCSNAEETLGKSIADAETRIPQLESDNKEDLALKKQLDSEIAEAKSSLAEAKGTIAQATALREKEASAYAKVKSDAEANIGALSGAIPAIEKGMAGAFLQTAAASVLRRLSVSVDMNSEDRDLLASFLSEGSNFVPKSGEILGILKEMKDEMEKDFAEATEAEEKAIADFESLIASK
;
A
#
# COMPACT_ATOMS: atom_id res chain seq x y z
N GLN A 1 -10.41 26.94 -0.05
CA GLN A 1 -11.51 27.65 0.65
C GLN A 1 -11.64 29.03 0.04
N VAL A 2 -12.65 29.19 -0.82
CA VAL A 2 -13.00 30.47 -1.43
C VAL A 2 -14.23 30.97 -0.70
N LEU A 3 -14.07 32.07 0.02
CA LEU A 3 -15.14 32.80 0.72
C LEU A 3 -15.94 33.61 -0.29
N ALA A 4 -17.24 33.37 -0.35
CA ALA A 4 -18.21 34.17 -1.10
C ALA A 4 -18.49 35.50 -0.38
N PRO A 5 -18.61 36.64 -1.08
CA PRO A 5 -19.04 37.90 -0.48
C PRO A 5 -20.55 37.98 -0.37
N SER A 6 -20.97 38.50 0.77
CA SER A 6 -22.30 38.59 1.34
C SER A 6 -23.29 39.43 0.54
N THR A 7 -24.48 38.87 0.34
CA THR A 7 -25.73 39.46 -0.16
C THR A 7 -26.43 40.37 0.88
N ARG A 8 -25.83 41.47 1.29
CA ARG A 8 -26.52 42.41 2.22
C ARG A 8 -26.67 43.86 1.72
N TYR A 9 -26.52 44.09 0.43
CA TYR A 9 -26.59 45.49 -0.09
C TYR A 9 -27.84 45.81 -0.89
N CYS A 10 -28.85 44.96 -0.94
CA CYS A 10 -30.03 45.15 -1.80
C CYS A 10 -31.31 45.56 -1.05
N SER A 11 -31.34 45.60 0.29
CA SER A 11 -32.57 45.84 1.06
C SER A 11 -32.82 47.29 1.44
N GLU A 12 -31.80 48.16 1.51
CA GLU A 12 -32.01 49.58 1.96
C GLU A 12 -32.42 50.54 0.85
N LYS A 13 -32.20 50.23 -0.40
CA LYS A 13 -32.57 51.12 -1.54
C LYS A 13 -34.04 51.07 -1.94
N MET A 14 -34.78 50.07 -1.52
CA MET A 14 -36.20 49.91 -1.87
C MET A 14 -37.15 50.75 -0.96
N ALA A 15 -36.73 51.14 0.24
CA ALA A 15 -37.52 51.98 1.13
C ALA A 15 -37.47 53.47 0.72
N ALA A 16 -36.32 53.95 0.25
CA ALA A 16 -36.15 55.34 -0.19
C ALA A 16 -36.91 55.64 -1.50
N LEU A 17 -37.07 54.66 -2.38
CA LEU A 17 -37.77 54.83 -3.66
C LEU A 17 -39.30 55.01 -3.46
N ARG A 18 -39.88 54.41 -2.43
CA ARG A 18 -41.35 54.56 -2.12
C ARG A 18 -41.68 55.87 -1.56
N CYS A 19 -40.86 56.58 -0.77
CA CYS A 19 -41.10 57.89 -0.26
C CYS A 19 -41.03 58.99 -1.34
N VAL A 20 -40.16 58.85 -2.32
CA VAL A 20 -40.03 59.83 -3.44
C VAL A 20 -41.22 59.76 -4.39
N VAL A 21 -41.82 58.60 -4.61
CA VAL A 21 -43.04 58.48 -5.45
C VAL A 21 -44.26 59.07 -4.81
N ILE A 22 -44.39 59.02 -3.50
CA ILE A 22 -45.55 59.64 -2.78
C ILE A 22 -45.43 61.17 -2.74
N LEU A 23 -44.25 61.75 -2.67
CA LEU A 23 -43.99 63.18 -2.73
C LEU A 23 -44.23 63.79 -4.13
N LEU A 24 -44.07 63.01 -5.18
CA LEU A 24 -44.32 63.44 -6.57
C LEU A 24 -45.79 63.42 -6.97
N LEU A 25 -46.66 62.75 -6.21
CA LEU A 25 -48.12 62.71 -6.46
C LEU A 25 -48.91 63.88 -5.82
N CYS A 26 -48.30 64.65 -4.92
CA CYS A 26 -48.94 65.77 -4.27
C CYS A 26 -48.71 67.14 -4.96
N ALA A 27 -47.89 67.21 -6.01
CA ALA A 27 -47.52 68.45 -6.69
C ALA A 27 -48.29 68.70 -7.99
N SER A 28 -49.38 67.98 -8.24
CA SER A 28 -50.15 68.14 -9.47
C SER A 28 -51.56 68.74 -9.19
N PHE A 29 -51.61 69.97 -8.68
CA PHE A 29 -52.82 70.74 -8.81
C PHE A 29 -52.51 72.24 -8.67
N SER A 30 -52.19 72.88 -9.79
CA SER A 30 -52.42 74.29 -10.02
C SER A 30 -52.19 74.64 -11.50
N ALA A 31 -53.15 74.38 -12.34
CA ALA A 31 -53.16 74.91 -13.70
C ALA A 31 -53.74 76.31 -13.67
N GLU A 32 -52.92 77.33 -13.58
CA GLU A 32 -53.27 78.67 -13.96
C GLU A 32 -52.93 78.93 -15.42
N SER A 33 -53.91 78.99 -16.24
CA SER A 33 -53.83 79.36 -17.66
C SER A 33 -53.57 80.88 -17.79
N THR A 34 -52.28 81.24 -17.78
CA THR A 34 -51.87 82.56 -18.25
C THR A 34 -51.54 82.41 -19.75
N THR A 35 -52.26 83.23 -20.55
CA THR A 35 -51.97 83.44 -21.96
C THR A 35 -50.52 83.89 -22.13
N ALA A 36 -49.66 82.92 -22.34
CA ALA A 36 -48.20 83.11 -22.42
C ALA A 36 -47.87 83.81 -23.72
N ASN A 37 -47.38 85.05 -23.60
CA ASN A 37 -46.80 85.82 -24.70
C ASN A 37 -45.85 84.89 -25.51
N PRO A 38 -46.04 84.72 -26.84
CA PRO A 38 -45.28 83.79 -27.66
C PRO A 38 -43.76 83.99 -27.56
N ILE A 39 -43.33 85.24 -27.30
CA ILE A 39 -41.92 85.57 -27.11
C ILE A 39 -41.37 84.92 -25.80
N ARG A 40 -42.15 84.94 -24.70
CA ARG A 40 -41.78 84.38 -23.40
C ARG A 40 -41.64 82.83 -23.52
N LYS A 41 -42.47 82.21 -24.35
CA LYS A 41 -42.41 80.79 -24.64
C LYS A 41 -41.14 80.41 -25.39
N VAL A 42 -40.72 81.20 -26.37
CA VAL A 42 -39.47 81.04 -27.08
C VAL A 42 -38.25 81.22 -26.15
N VAL A 43 -38.26 82.24 -25.32
CA VAL A 43 -37.22 82.52 -24.35
C VAL A 43 -37.06 81.31 -23.38
N SER A 44 -38.16 80.80 -22.80
CA SER A 44 -38.15 79.65 -21.92
C SER A 44 -37.62 78.37 -22.64
N MET A 45 -37.99 78.21 -23.92
CA MET A 45 -37.47 77.09 -24.72
C MET A 45 -35.97 77.19 -24.94
N LEU A 46 -35.46 78.37 -25.24
CA LEU A 46 -34.04 78.63 -25.42
C LEU A 46 -33.29 78.45 -24.08
N GLN A 47 -33.82 78.90 -22.96
CA GLN A 47 -33.24 78.67 -21.64
C GLN A 47 -33.20 77.18 -21.27
N ASN A 48 -34.31 76.46 -21.58
CA ASN A 48 -34.30 74.97 -21.37
C ASN A 48 -33.31 74.26 -22.28
N MET A 49 -33.13 74.67 -23.56
CA MET A 49 -32.15 74.18 -24.42
C MET A 49 -30.72 74.45 -23.91
N GLN A 50 -30.47 75.69 -23.47
CA GLN A 50 -29.19 76.06 -22.86
C GLN A 50 -28.90 75.22 -21.63
N ALA A 51 -29.84 75.01 -20.72
CA ALA A 51 -29.68 74.15 -19.54
C ALA A 51 -29.39 72.69 -19.92
N LYS A 52 -30.11 72.20 -20.94
CA LYS A 52 -29.84 70.83 -21.42
C LYS A 52 -28.42 70.69 -22.03
N ILE A 53 -27.99 71.62 -22.88
CA ILE A 53 -26.68 71.64 -23.46
C ILE A 53 -25.58 71.70 -22.38
N THR A 54 -25.79 72.60 -21.36
CA THR A 54 -24.85 72.68 -20.25
C THR A 54 -24.77 71.37 -19.44
N ALA A 55 -25.96 70.78 -19.15
CA ALA A 55 -26.03 69.53 -18.43
C ALA A 55 -25.41 68.36 -19.21
N GLU A 56 -25.65 68.30 -20.52
CA GLU A 56 -25.01 67.31 -21.41
C GLU A 56 -23.50 67.50 -21.51
N GLY A 57 -23.05 68.80 -21.60
CA GLY A 57 -21.64 69.17 -21.58
C GLY A 57 -20.92 68.65 -20.33
N ALA A 58 -21.48 68.96 -19.18
CA ALA A 58 -20.94 68.50 -17.89
C ALA A 58 -20.96 66.97 -17.75
N LYS A 59 -21.97 66.30 -18.31
CA LYS A 59 -22.02 64.83 -18.35
C LYS A 59 -20.94 64.26 -19.26
N LYS A 60 -20.74 64.83 -20.43
CA LYS A 60 -19.68 64.42 -21.39
C LYS A 60 -18.30 64.65 -20.80
N GLU A 61 -18.07 65.76 -20.14
CA GLU A 61 -16.79 66.06 -19.47
C GLU A 61 -16.49 65.01 -18.40
N LYS A 62 -17.42 64.69 -17.52
CA LYS A 62 -17.27 63.62 -16.54
C LYS A 62 -17.02 62.23 -17.16
N MET A 63 -17.67 61.97 -18.28
CA MET A 63 -17.43 60.71 -19.01
C MET A 63 -16.03 60.69 -19.64
N PHE A 64 -15.58 61.81 -20.19
CA PHE A 64 -14.25 61.96 -20.75
C PHE A 64 -13.17 61.81 -19.68
N GLU A 65 -13.31 62.45 -18.50
CA GLU A 65 -12.42 62.29 -17.38
C GLU A 65 -12.30 60.80 -16.94
N LYS A 66 -13.44 60.13 -16.84
CA LYS A 66 -13.47 58.71 -16.51
C LYS A 66 -12.76 57.85 -17.57
N TYR A 67 -12.97 58.19 -18.83
CA TYR A 67 -12.33 57.49 -19.94
C TYR A 67 -10.81 57.71 -19.94
N MET A 68 -10.36 58.94 -19.74
CA MET A 68 -8.92 59.27 -19.64
C MET A 68 -8.26 58.56 -18.46
N CYS A 69 -8.95 58.58 -17.30
CA CYS A 69 -8.47 57.85 -16.11
C CYS A 69 -8.38 56.33 -16.39
N TYR A 70 -9.39 55.76 -17.05
CA TYR A 70 -9.38 54.34 -17.44
C TYR A 70 -8.22 54.04 -18.41
N CYS A 71 -8.04 54.86 -19.44
CA CYS A 71 -6.97 54.66 -20.42
C CYS A 71 -5.56 54.73 -19.78
N SER A 72 -5.33 55.72 -18.91
CA SER A 72 -4.08 55.90 -18.19
C SER A 72 -3.78 54.71 -17.26
N ASN A 73 -4.78 54.33 -16.45
CA ASN A 73 -4.62 53.20 -15.53
C ASN A 73 -4.51 51.84 -16.26
N ALA A 74 -5.23 51.68 -17.40
CA ALA A 74 -5.16 50.47 -18.19
C ALA A 74 -3.77 50.29 -18.83
N GLU A 75 -3.16 51.35 -19.32
CA GLU A 75 -1.85 51.33 -19.89
C GLU A 75 -0.80 50.91 -18.84
N GLU A 76 -0.84 51.47 -17.64
CA GLU A 76 0.08 51.10 -16.56
C GLU A 76 -0.13 49.67 -16.07
N THR A 77 -1.40 49.27 -15.84
CA THR A 77 -1.70 47.92 -15.34
C THR A 77 -1.42 46.84 -16.35
N LEU A 78 -1.69 47.06 -17.65
CA LEU A 78 -1.38 46.17 -18.71
C LEU A 78 0.12 46.07 -18.94
N GLY A 79 0.85 47.20 -18.89
CA GLY A 79 2.30 47.24 -19.00
C GLY A 79 2.98 46.39 -17.91
N LYS A 80 2.52 46.55 -16.65
CA LYS A 80 3.01 45.71 -15.53
C LYS A 80 2.69 44.23 -15.76
N SER A 81 1.46 43.90 -16.17
CA SER A 81 1.04 42.53 -16.40
C SER A 81 1.84 41.85 -17.54
N ILE A 82 2.18 42.61 -18.60
CA ILE A 82 3.02 42.13 -19.69
C ILE A 82 4.43 41.86 -19.19
N ALA A 83 5.05 42.81 -18.46
CA ALA A 83 6.39 42.65 -17.91
C ALA A 83 6.49 41.45 -16.94
N ASP A 84 5.49 41.28 -16.09
CA ASP A 84 5.38 40.12 -15.18
C ASP A 84 5.25 38.81 -15.97
N ALA A 85 4.43 38.79 -17.04
CA ALA A 85 4.26 37.63 -17.90
C ALA A 85 5.56 37.30 -18.67
N GLU A 86 6.25 38.28 -19.21
CA GLU A 86 7.55 38.13 -19.91
C GLU A 86 8.61 37.54 -18.97
N THR A 87 8.57 37.83 -17.68
CA THR A 87 9.48 37.25 -16.69
C THR A 87 9.06 35.81 -16.31
N ARG A 88 7.76 35.57 -16.16
CA ARG A 88 7.24 34.28 -15.69
C ARG A 88 7.25 33.20 -16.76
N ILE A 89 7.05 33.55 -18.03
CA ILE A 89 7.01 32.57 -19.13
C ILE A 89 8.33 31.78 -19.23
N PRO A 90 9.51 32.39 -19.29
CA PRO A 90 10.79 31.65 -19.37
C PRO A 90 11.02 30.78 -18.12
N GLN A 91 10.60 31.25 -16.93
CA GLN A 91 10.71 30.45 -15.72
C GLN A 91 9.84 29.19 -15.80
N LEU A 92 8.57 29.34 -16.18
CA LEU A 92 7.65 28.21 -16.35
C LEU A 92 8.08 27.23 -17.46
N GLU A 93 8.71 27.73 -18.52
CA GLU A 93 9.29 26.89 -19.56
C GLU A 93 10.47 26.06 -19.05
N SER A 94 11.31 26.65 -18.18
CA SER A 94 12.41 25.94 -17.52
C SER A 94 11.90 24.88 -16.55
N ASP A 95 10.96 25.25 -15.68
CA ASP A 95 10.36 24.35 -14.71
C ASP A 95 9.66 23.17 -15.43
N ASN A 96 8.95 23.45 -16.53
CA ASN A 96 8.31 22.38 -17.31
C ASN A 96 9.31 21.40 -17.93
N LYS A 97 10.47 21.89 -18.40
CA LYS A 97 11.53 21.00 -18.92
C LYS A 97 12.11 20.12 -17.81
N GLU A 98 12.32 20.67 -16.62
CA GLU A 98 12.80 19.94 -15.45
C GLU A 98 11.78 18.87 -15.04
N ASP A 99 10.51 19.26 -14.93
CA ASP A 99 9.42 18.35 -14.56
C ASP A 99 9.25 17.20 -15.59
N LEU A 100 9.41 17.48 -16.88
CA LEU A 100 9.36 16.45 -17.92
C LEU A 100 10.54 15.47 -17.82
N ALA A 101 11.74 15.98 -17.49
CA ALA A 101 12.91 15.13 -17.27
C ALA A 101 12.74 14.24 -16.01
N LEU A 102 12.27 14.84 -14.92
CA LEU A 102 11.97 14.13 -13.69
C LEU A 102 10.89 13.07 -13.89
N LYS A 103 9.82 13.42 -14.60
CA LYS A 103 8.76 12.46 -14.95
C LYS A 103 9.32 11.24 -15.70
N LYS A 104 10.18 11.47 -16.69
CA LYS A 104 10.80 10.39 -17.47
C LYS A 104 11.67 9.48 -16.58
N GLN A 105 12.42 10.08 -15.67
CA GLN A 105 13.23 9.32 -14.70
C GLN A 105 12.33 8.46 -13.79
N LEU A 106 11.30 9.07 -13.20
CA LEU A 106 10.36 8.37 -12.33
C LEU A 106 9.61 7.24 -13.05
N ASP A 107 9.22 7.45 -14.31
CA ASP A 107 8.58 6.40 -15.11
C ASP A 107 9.52 5.19 -15.30
N SER A 108 10.83 5.43 -15.50
CA SER A 108 11.85 4.36 -15.57
C SER A 108 12.01 3.64 -14.24
N GLU A 109 12.16 4.39 -13.15
CA GLU A 109 12.30 3.83 -11.80
C GLU A 109 11.09 2.98 -11.39
N ILE A 110 9.87 3.42 -11.74
CA ILE A 110 8.64 2.65 -11.52
C ILE A 110 8.64 1.35 -12.33
N ALA A 111 9.11 1.39 -13.57
CA ALA A 111 9.19 0.19 -14.40
C ALA A 111 10.19 -0.83 -13.82
N GLU A 112 11.36 -0.37 -13.39
CA GLU A 112 12.38 -1.21 -12.73
C GLU A 112 11.87 -1.78 -11.39
N ALA A 113 11.22 -0.95 -10.57
CA ALA A 113 10.65 -1.38 -9.30
C ALA A 113 9.54 -2.44 -9.49
N LYS A 114 8.70 -2.29 -10.52
CA LYS A 114 7.69 -3.30 -10.86
C LYS A 114 8.31 -4.62 -11.32
N SER A 115 9.38 -4.58 -12.09
CA SER A 115 10.12 -5.78 -12.51
C SER A 115 10.74 -6.49 -11.30
N SER A 116 11.45 -5.74 -10.46
CA SER A 116 12.07 -6.27 -9.25
C SER A 116 11.04 -6.88 -8.28
N LEU A 117 9.88 -6.23 -8.15
CA LEU A 117 8.77 -6.77 -7.34
C LEU A 117 8.23 -8.09 -7.90
N ALA A 118 8.12 -8.20 -9.23
CA ALA A 118 7.65 -9.44 -9.86
C ALA A 118 8.66 -10.59 -9.67
N GLU A 119 9.95 -10.29 -9.79
CA GLU A 119 11.03 -11.26 -9.53
C GLU A 119 11.07 -11.69 -8.07
N ALA A 120 10.96 -10.73 -7.13
CA ALA A 120 10.91 -11.03 -5.71
C ALA A 120 9.72 -11.96 -5.36
N LYS A 121 8.52 -11.64 -5.88
CA LYS A 121 7.34 -12.50 -5.70
C LYS A 121 7.54 -13.90 -6.27
N GLY A 122 8.17 -14.01 -7.44
CA GLY A 122 8.51 -15.30 -8.06
C GLY A 122 9.47 -16.11 -7.19
N THR A 123 10.52 -15.49 -6.68
CA THR A 123 11.50 -16.10 -5.79
C THR A 123 10.85 -16.59 -4.49
N ILE A 124 10.01 -15.75 -3.87
CA ILE A 124 9.28 -16.11 -2.65
C ILE A 124 8.38 -17.34 -2.90
N ALA A 125 7.63 -17.35 -4.00
CA ALA A 125 6.75 -18.47 -4.33
C ALA A 125 7.52 -19.77 -4.53
N GLN A 126 8.67 -19.74 -5.22
CA GLN A 126 9.53 -20.89 -5.41
C GLN A 126 10.14 -21.39 -4.10
N ALA A 127 10.66 -20.48 -3.28
CA ALA A 127 11.22 -20.80 -1.98
C ALA A 127 10.18 -21.41 -1.03
N THR A 128 8.96 -20.87 -1.04
CA THR A 128 7.84 -21.41 -0.24
C THR A 128 7.50 -22.84 -0.67
N ALA A 129 7.36 -23.08 -1.99
CA ALA A 129 7.04 -24.40 -2.50
C ALA A 129 8.16 -25.44 -2.21
N LEU A 130 9.42 -24.99 -2.23
CA LEU A 130 10.55 -25.82 -1.83
C LEU A 130 10.48 -26.15 -0.34
N ARG A 131 10.28 -25.12 0.50
CA ARG A 131 10.19 -25.28 1.96
C ARG A 131 9.05 -26.20 2.39
N GLU A 132 7.90 -26.16 1.73
CA GLU A 132 6.79 -27.08 1.97
C GLU A 132 7.17 -28.54 1.68
N LYS A 133 7.93 -28.79 0.61
CA LYS A 133 8.43 -30.14 0.26
C LYS A 133 9.44 -30.63 1.28
N GLU A 134 10.37 -29.79 1.68
CA GLU A 134 11.40 -30.13 2.67
C GLU A 134 10.78 -30.42 4.03
N ALA A 135 9.85 -29.57 4.50
CA ALA A 135 9.11 -29.78 5.74
C ALA A 135 8.30 -31.09 5.73
N SER A 136 7.68 -31.40 4.58
CA SER A 136 6.97 -32.68 4.41
C SER A 136 7.92 -33.88 4.44
N ALA A 137 9.09 -33.76 3.84
CA ALA A 137 10.12 -34.80 3.87
C ALA A 137 10.65 -34.99 5.30
N TYR A 138 10.98 -33.92 5.99
CA TYR A 138 11.43 -33.95 7.38
C TYR A 138 10.37 -34.57 8.30
N ALA A 139 9.07 -34.23 8.15
CA ALA A 139 8.01 -34.83 8.93
C ALA A 139 7.94 -36.35 8.83
N LYS A 140 8.26 -36.93 7.65
CA LYS A 140 8.37 -38.37 7.46
C LYS A 140 9.60 -38.94 8.17
N VAL A 141 10.77 -38.30 7.98
CA VAL A 141 12.00 -38.70 8.64
C VAL A 141 11.83 -38.71 10.15
N LYS A 142 11.24 -37.64 10.70
CA LYS A 142 10.92 -37.52 12.12
C LYS A 142 10.02 -38.65 12.61
N SER A 143 8.91 -38.89 11.92
CA SER A 143 7.98 -39.97 12.30
C SER A 143 8.61 -41.32 12.28
N ASP A 144 9.42 -41.61 11.26
CA ASP A 144 10.13 -42.86 11.13
C ASP A 144 11.24 -43.04 12.18
N ALA A 145 12.00 -41.97 12.44
CA ALA A 145 13.03 -41.97 13.50
C ALA A 145 12.42 -42.18 14.89
N GLU A 146 11.36 -41.44 15.24
CA GLU A 146 10.65 -41.59 16.52
C GLU A 146 10.11 -43.02 16.71
N ALA A 147 9.52 -43.61 15.66
CA ALA A 147 9.01 -44.98 15.71
C ALA A 147 10.14 -45.99 15.88
N ASN A 148 11.26 -45.80 15.18
CA ASN A 148 12.41 -46.69 15.21
C ASN A 148 13.17 -46.64 16.56
N ILE A 149 13.45 -45.38 17.03
CA ILE A 149 14.10 -45.17 18.33
C ILE A 149 13.19 -45.68 19.46
N GLY A 150 11.88 -45.47 19.36
CA GLY A 150 10.89 -45.98 20.31
C GLY A 150 10.86 -47.52 20.34
N ALA A 151 10.97 -48.19 19.19
CA ALA A 151 11.04 -49.65 19.10
C ALA A 151 12.34 -50.19 19.74
N LEU A 152 13.49 -49.56 19.47
CA LEU A 152 14.78 -49.91 20.05
C LEU A 152 14.79 -49.68 21.56
N SER A 153 14.24 -48.56 22.02
CA SER A 153 14.11 -48.21 23.45
C SER A 153 13.22 -49.20 24.21
N GLY A 154 12.24 -49.81 23.54
CA GLY A 154 11.41 -50.86 24.11
C GLY A 154 12.07 -52.23 24.09
N ALA A 155 12.87 -52.55 23.05
CA ALA A 155 13.55 -53.83 22.85
C ALA A 155 14.68 -54.04 23.87
N ILE A 156 15.54 -53.05 24.05
CA ILE A 156 16.74 -53.15 24.87
C ILE A 156 16.39 -53.62 26.32
N PRO A 157 15.51 -52.94 27.06
CA PRO A 157 15.18 -53.37 28.43
C PRO A 157 14.39 -54.69 28.46
N ALA A 158 13.61 -55.02 27.42
CA ALA A 158 12.88 -56.30 27.37
C ALA A 158 13.86 -57.48 27.24
N ILE A 159 14.90 -57.34 26.41
CA ILE A 159 15.93 -58.34 26.26
C ILE A 159 16.82 -58.45 27.49
N GLU A 160 17.21 -57.31 28.11
CA GLU A 160 17.97 -57.27 29.37
C GLU A 160 17.25 -58.00 30.52
N LYS A 161 15.91 -57.90 30.56
CA LYS A 161 15.09 -58.59 31.58
C LYS A 161 14.76 -60.06 31.24
N GLY A 162 15.26 -60.56 30.13
CA GLY A 162 14.98 -61.92 29.67
C GLY A 162 13.56 -62.14 29.11
N MET A 163 12.87 -61.04 28.78
CA MET A 163 11.52 -61.05 28.21
C MET A 163 11.50 -61.00 26.68
N ALA A 164 12.56 -61.44 26.03
CA ALA A 164 12.71 -61.40 24.56
C ALA A 164 11.55 -62.07 23.81
N GLY A 165 11.06 -63.23 24.28
CA GLY A 165 9.94 -63.93 23.65
C GLY A 165 8.60 -63.13 23.70
N ALA A 166 8.33 -62.41 24.77
CA ALA A 166 7.15 -61.55 24.88
C ALA A 166 7.31 -60.30 23.99
N PHE A 167 8.51 -59.72 23.92
CA PHE A 167 8.80 -58.58 23.06
C PHE A 167 8.59 -58.89 21.55
N LEU A 168 8.98 -60.06 21.13
CA LEU A 168 8.86 -60.49 19.70
C LEU A 168 7.40 -60.58 19.20
N GLN A 169 6.42 -60.59 20.13
CA GLN A 169 4.98 -60.53 19.84
C GLN A 169 4.41 -59.10 19.75
N THR A 170 5.24 -58.08 20.03
CA THR A 170 4.81 -56.68 20.01
C THR A 170 4.92 -56.05 18.62
N ALA A 171 4.21 -54.94 18.40
CA ALA A 171 4.35 -54.13 17.21
C ALA A 171 5.77 -53.58 17.02
N ALA A 172 6.49 -53.30 18.13
CA ALA A 172 7.88 -52.86 18.11
C ALA A 172 8.82 -53.88 17.49
N ALA A 173 8.59 -55.20 17.68
CA ALA A 173 9.36 -56.25 17.02
C ALA A 173 9.20 -56.24 15.47
N SER A 174 8.03 -55.83 14.96
CA SER A 174 7.80 -55.70 13.52
C SER A 174 8.60 -54.51 12.93
N VAL A 175 8.75 -53.43 13.70
CA VAL A 175 9.62 -52.30 13.31
C VAL A 175 11.07 -52.74 13.27
N LEU A 176 11.55 -53.47 14.30
CA LEU A 176 12.91 -54.03 14.33
C LEU A 176 13.21 -54.98 13.17
N ARG A 177 12.26 -55.84 12.76
CA ARG A 177 12.42 -56.67 11.58
C ARG A 177 12.58 -55.85 10.29
N ARG A 178 11.86 -54.73 10.17
CA ARG A 178 12.07 -53.85 9.03
C ARG A 178 13.42 -53.13 9.10
N LEU A 179 13.81 -52.64 10.28
CA LEU A 179 15.10 -52.00 10.52
C LEU A 179 16.28 -52.90 10.20
N SER A 180 16.26 -54.17 10.59
CA SER A 180 17.34 -55.13 10.31
C SER A 180 17.63 -55.33 8.82
N VAL A 181 16.67 -54.97 7.96
CA VAL A 181 16.84 -55.04 6.50
C VAL A 181 17.24 -53.68 5.93
N SER A 182 16.78 -52.56 6.53
CA SER A 182 16.91 -51.20 5.96
C SER A 182 18.13 -50.45 6.45
N VAL A 183 18.62 -50.73 7.65
CA VAL A 183 19.80 -50.05 8.23
C VAL A 183 21.09 -50.61 7.65
N ASP A 184 22.04 -49.73 7.38
CA ASP A 184 23.37 -50.12 6.94
C ASP A 184 24.16 -50.66 8.14
N MET A 185 24.35 -51.96 8.17
CA MET A 185 25.12 -52.68 9.19
C MET A 185 25.93 -53.78 8.55
N ASN A 186 26.93 -54.29 9.24
CA ASN A 186 27.69 -55.39 8.73
C ASN A 186 26.82 -56.67 8.57
N SER A 187 27.25 -57.60 7.70
CA SER A 187 26.48 -58.82 7.39
C SER A 187 26.34 -59.75 8.59
N GLU A 188 27.35 -59.80 9.47
CA GLU A 188 27.34 -60.66 10.63
C GLU A 188 26.33 -60.23 11.67
N ASP A 189 26.27 -58.90 11.97
CA ASP A 189 25.30 -58.32 12.88
C ASP A 189 23.88 -58.43 12.34
N ARG A 190 23.70 -58.24 11.01
CA ARG A 190 22.43 -58.43 10.33
C ARG A 190 21.90 -59.84 10.47
N ASP A 191 22.74 -60.85 10.22
CA ASP A 191 22.38 -62.25 10.32
C ASP A 191 22.07 -62.64 11.77
N LEU A 192 22.85 -62.13 12.72
CA LEU A 192 22.62 -62.34 14.15
C LEU A 192 21.29 -61.75 14.60
N LEU A 193 20.99 -60.51 14.20
CA LEU A 193 19.74 -59.84 14.53
C LEU A 193 18.53 -60.52 13.84
N ALA A 194 18.67 -60.88 12.56
CA ALA A 194 17.61 -61.59 11.82
C ALA A 194 17.30 -62.97 12.45
N SER A 195 18.34 -63.74 12.85
CA SER A 195 18.17 -65.03 13.53
C SER A 195 17.43 -64.85 14.87
N PHE A 196 17.83 -63.83 15.65
CA PHE A 196 17.13 -63.47 16.91
C PHE A 196 15.66 -63.14 16.71
N LEU A 197 15.37 -62.34 15.70
CA LEU A 197 13.98 -61.87 15.41
C LEU A 197 13.09 -63.01 14.82
N SER A 198 13.69 -64.10 14.29
CA SER A 198 12.99 -65.25 13.74
C SER A 198 12.83 -66.40 14.73
N GLU A 199 13.85 -66.74 15.51
CA GLU A 199 13.87 -67.92 16.39
C GLU A 199 13.39 -67.69 17.82
N GLY A 200 13.30 -66.46 18.28
CA GLY A 200 12.72 -66.09 19.54
C GLY A 200 13.48 -66.58 20.80
N SER A 201 12.79 -67.23 21.74
CA SER A 201 13.26 -67.54 23.10
C SER A 201 14.42 -68.53 23.19
N ASN A 202 14.80 -69.21 22.10
CA ASN A 202 15.88 -70.21 22.08
C ASN A 202 17.29 -69.56 21.94
N PHE A 203 17.40 -68.26 21.84
CA PHE A 203 18.63 -67.51 21.52
C PHE A 203 19.39 -66.95 22.75
N VAL A 204 19.20 -67.54 23.92
CA VAL A 204 19.74 -67.05 25.22
C VAL A 204 21.27 -66.92 25.28
N PRO A 205 22.11 -67.66 24.54
CA PRO A 205 23.56 -67.53 24.69
C PRO A 205 24.19 -66.27 24.12
N LYS A 206 23.53 -65.56 23.14
CA LYS A 206 24.08 -64.42 22.44
C LYS A 206 23.35 -63.08 22.72
N SER A 207 22.59 -63.03 23.79
CA SER A 207 21.80 -61.83 24.13
C SER A 207 22.68 -60.59 24.37
N GLY A 208 23.91 -60.74 24.83
CA GLY A 208 24.85 -59.65 25.03
C GLY A 208 25.29 -58.98 23.73
N GLU A 209 25.58 -59.78 22.67
CA GLU A 209 25.96 -59.26 21.34
C GLU A 209 24.78 -58.51 20.70
N ILE A 210 23.58 -59.07 20.79
CA ILE A 210 22.36 -58.45 20.28
C ILE A 210 22.06 -57.11 20.99
N LEU A 211 22.24 -57.06 22.30
CA LEU A 211 22.10 -55.80 23.05
C LEU A 211 23.13 -54.76 22.64
N GLY A 212 24.35 -55.17 22.32
CA GLY A 212 25.37 -54.25 21.74
C GLY A 212 24.91 -53.64 20.43
N ILE A 213 24.49 -54.49 19.49
CA ILE A 213 24.00 -54.06 18.18
C ILE A 213 22.80 -53.10 18.31
N LEU A 214 21.82 -53.44 19.16
CA LEU A 214 20.63 -52.61 19.34
C LEU A 214 20.94 -51.27 20.00
N LYS A 215 21.90 -51.19 20.93
CA LYS A 215 22.35 -49.93 21.51
C LYS A 215 23.08 -49.06 20.50
N GLU A 216 23.99 -49.63 19.73
CA GLU A 216 24.72 -48.94 18.66
C GLU A 216 23.73 -48.37 17.63
N MET A 217 22.80 -49.19 17.13
CA MET A 217 21.74 -48.72 16.21
C MET A 217 20.92 -47.59 16.80
N LYS A 218 20.58 -47.67 18.09
CA LYS A 218 19.82 -46.59 18.76
C LYS A 218 20.64 -45.32 18.81
N ASP A 219 21.89 -45.37 19.27
CA ASP A 219 22.75 -44.20 19.39
C ASP A 219 23.00 -43.55 18.03
N GLU A 220 23.20 -44.34 16.97
CA GLU A 220 23.35 -43.83 15.61
C GLU A 220 22.05 -43.16 15.10
N MET A 221 20.89 -43.80 15.30
CA MET A 221 19.60 -43.19 14.91
C MET A 221 19.28 -41.93 15.69
N GLU A 222 19.57 -41.85 16.99
CA GLU A 222 19.42 -40.66 17.80
C GLU A 222 20.33 -39.52 17.28
N LYS A 223 21.56 -39.85 16.91
CA LYS A 223 22.50 -38.90 16.31
C LYS A 223 21.98 -38.37 14.95
N ASP A 224 21.61 -39.30 14.06
CA ASP A 224 21.10 -38.93 12.73
C ASP A 224 19.83 -38.09 12.81
N PHE A 225 18.95 -38.41 13.76
CA PHE A 225 17.75 -37.64 14.01
C PHE A 225 18.05 -36.24 14.57
N ALA A 226 19.04 -36.11 15.46
CA ALA A 226 19.49 -34.82 15.95
C ALA A 226 20.07 -33.95 14.81
N GLU A 227 20.93 -34.55 13.95
CA GLU A 227 21.51 -33.88 12.81
C GLU A 227 20.41 -33.43 11.80
N ALA A 228 19.44 -34.29 11.52
CA ALA A 228 18.30 -33.94 10.66
C ALA A 228 17.44 -32.82 11.25
N THR A 229 17.28 -32.79 12.59
CA THR A 229 16.54 -31.74 13.28
C THR A 229 17.27 -30.39 13.20
N GLU A 230 18.59 -30.39 13.43
CA GLU A 230 19.42 -29.18 13.29
C GLU A 230 19.42 -28.66 11.86
N ALA A 231 19.47 -29.54 10.87
CA ALA A 231 19.39 -29.17 9.46
C ALA A 231 18.04 -28.53 9.12
N GLU A 232 16.93 -29.05 9.69
CA GLU A 232 15.58 -28.49 9.51
C GLU A 232 15.44 -27.11 10.17
N GLU A 233 15.94 -26.95 11.40
CA GLU A 233 15.93 -25.68 12.12
C GLU A 233 16.72 -24.61 11.35
N LYS A 234 17.87 -24.98 10.79
CA LYS A 234 18.65 -24.10 9.95
C LYS A 234 17.92 -23.74 8.66
N ALA A 235 17.28 -24.70 8.01
CA ALA A 235 16.52 -24.47 6.77
C ALA A 235 15.34 -23.51 7.02
N ILE A 236 14.67 -23.59 8.18
CA ILE A 236 13.64 -22.65 8.60
C ILE A 236 14.22 -21.24 8.76
N ALA A 237 15.33 -21.10 9.49
CA ALA A 237 15.97 -19.80 9.72
C ALA A 237 16.46 -19.16 8.42
N ASP A 238 17.04 -19.95 7.52
CA ASP A 238 17.49 -19.49 6.21
C ASP A 238 16.31 -19.03 5.33
N PHE A 239 15.18 -19.75 5.36
CA PHE A 239 13.95 -19.35 4.69
C PHE A 239 13.38 -18.04 5.24
N GLU A 240 13.28 -17.89 6.57
CA GLU A 240 12.80 -16.67 7.21
C GLU A 240 13.69 -15.47 6.85
N SER A 241 15.01 -15.65 6.85
CA SER A 241 15.97 -14.62 6.43
C SER A 241 15.79 -14.25 4.97
N LEU A 242 15.59 -15.22 4.09
CA LEU A 242 15.30 -14.96 2.67
C LEU A 242 14.03 -14.12 2.49
N ILE A 243 12.94 -14.50 3.15
CA ILE A 243 11.67 -13.77 3.08
C ILE A 243 11.84 -12.34 3.60
N ALA A 244 12.54 -12.15 4.71
CA ALA A 244 12.79 -10.83 5.29
C ALA A 244 13.66 -9.93 4.40
N SER A 245 14.50 -10.51 3.54
CA SER A 245 15.39 -9.79 2.62
C SER A 245 14.69 -9.34 1.32
N LYS A 246 13.50 -9.82 1.04
CA LYS A 246 12.72 -9.54 -0.19
C LYS A 246 11.53 -8.63 0.05
#